data_e6c1e4f569bf14d2cf7364b54377568f
#
_entry.id   e6c1e4f569bf14d2cf7364b54377568f
#
_cell.length_a   1.000
_cell.length_b   1.000
_cell.length_c   1.000
_cell.angle_alpha   90.00
_cell.angle_beta   90.00
_cell.angle_gamma   90.00
#
_symmetry.space_group_name_H-M   'P 1'
#
loop_
_entity.id
_entity.type
_entity.pdbx_description
1 polymer ?
#
loop_
_entity_poly.entity_id
_entity_poly.type
_entity_poly.pdbx_seq_one_letter_code
_entity_poly.pdbx_strand_id
1 'polypeptide(L)'
;MSDTGHVITHVSDTARWTALYRATESSRADALFRDPLAERLAGAQGRAIVAKSPVSSRNGWWLIARTKIIDDAITGAIAKGCDRVLNLAAGLDTRPYRLHLPADFLWIEADLPQLIAEKTQ
;
A
#
# COMPACT_ATOMS: atom_id res chain seq x y z
N MET A 1 -23.40 -18.92 -18.91
CA MET A 1 -22.38 -19.17 -17.86
C MET A 1 -21.53 -17.94 -17.74
N SER A 2 -21.79 -17.11 -16.76
CA SER A 2 -20.94 -15.97 -16.47
C SER A 2 -19.69 -16.52 -15.78
N ASP A 3 -18.58 -16.47 -16.48
CA ASP A 3 -17.26 -16.68 -15.91
C ASP A 3 -17.01 -15.56 -14.90
N THR A 4 -17.25 -15.86 -13.64
CA THR A 4 -16.78 -15.04 -12.53
C THR A 4 -15.30 -15.33 -12.36
N GLY A 5 -14.52 -15.00 -13.38
CA GLY A 5 -13.09 -15.09 -13.34
C GLY A 5 -12.57 -14.32 -12.14
N HIS A 6 -12.01 -15.04 -11.18
CA HIS A 6 -11.37 -14.43 -10.02
C HIS A 6 -10.33 -13.42 -10.49
N VAL A 7 -10.61 -12.16 -10.32
CA VAL A 7 -9.72 -11.04 -10.72
C VAL A 7 -8.45 -11.05 -9.88
N ILE A 8 -8.55 -11.60 -8.67
CA ILE A 8 -7.43 -11.77 -7.73
C ILE A 8 -7.07 -13.26 -7.72
N THR A 9 -5.94 -13.59 -8.31
CA THR A 9 -5.42 -14.97 -8.41
C THR A 9 -4.20 -15.20 -7.52
N HIS A 10 -3.52 -14.13 -7.13
CA HIS A 10 -2.31 -14.18 -6.31
C HIS A 10 -2.32 -13.13 -5.19
N VAL A 11 -1.53 -13.36 -4.16
CA VAL A 11 -1.35 -12.41 -3.05
C VAL A 11 -0.84 -11.05 -3.55
N SER A 12 0.02 -11.06 -4.57
CA SER A 12 0.53 -9.84 -5.22
C SER A 12 -0.58 -9.01 -5.88
N ASP A 13 -1.66 -9.62 -6.33
CA ASP A 13 -2.81 -8.90 -6.90
C ASP A 13 -3.49 -8.02 -5.87
N THR A 14 -3.67 -8.51 -4.63
CA THR A 14 -4.20 -7.71 -3.53
C THR A 14 -3.28 -6.53 -3.20
N ALA A 15 -1.97 -6.76 -3.18
CA ALA A 15 -1.00 -5.69 -2.94
C ALA A 15 -1.06 -4.60 -4.02
N ARG A 16 -1.20 -4.98 -5.29
CA ARG A 16 -1.36 -4.03 -6.41
C ARG A 16 -2.69 -3.29 -6.37
N TRP A 17 -3.75 -3.98 -5.99
CA TRP A 17 -5.06 -3.38 -5.79
C TRP A 17 -5.02 -2.28 -4.72
N THR A 18 -4.43 -2.56 -3.57
CA THR A 18 -4.27 -1.57 -2.50
C THR A 18 -3.35 -0.41 -2.90
N ALA A 19 -2.30 -0.68 -3.67
CA ALA A 19 -1.42 0.36 -4.21
C ALA A 19 -2.18 1.34 -5.13
N LEU A 20 -3.12 0.86 -5.94
CA LEU A 20 -3.90 1.75 -6.80
C LEU A 20 -4.77 2.73 -5.99
N TYR A 21 -5.37 2.29 -4.90
CA TYR A 21 -6.13 3.20 -4.04
C TYR A 21 -5.24 4.26 -3.39
N ARG A 22 -4.03 3.91 -2.98
CA ARG A 22 -3.07 4.91 -2.49
C ARG A 22 -2.65 5.89 -3.58
N ALA A 23 -2.48 5.42 -4.81
CA ALA A 23 -2.18 6.29 -5.96
C ALA A 23 -3.33 7.26 -6.24
N THR A 24 -4.57 6.77 -6.23
CA THR A 24 -5.77 7.58 -6.46
C THR A 24 -5.90 8.67 -5.39
N GLU A 25 -5.71 8.33 -4.12
CA GLU A 25 -5.72 9.32 -3.04
C GLU A 25 -4.61 10.35 -3.22
N SER A 26 -3.41 9.91 -3.56
CA SER A 26 -2.25 10.78 -3.76
C SER A 26 -2.41 11.80 -4.88
N SER A 27 -3.30 11.55 -5.84
CA SER A 27 -3.59 12.47 -6.96
C SER A 27 -4.57 13.59 -6.58
N ARG A 28 -5.24 13.49 -5.44
CA ARG A 28 -6.21 14.51 -4.99
C ARG A 28 -5.51 15.75 -4.48
N ALA A 29 -6.12 16.91 -4.68
CA ALA A 29 -5.61 18.17 -4.15
C ALA A 29 -5.60 18.17 -2.60
N ASP A 30 -6.61 17.57 -1.99
CA ASP A 30 -6.82 17.44 -0.55
C ASP A 30 -6.42 16.06 0.00
N ALA A 31 -5.45 15.40 -0.63
CA ALA A 31 -5.01 14.07 -0.23
C ALA A 31 -4.58 14.00 1.23
N LEU A 32 -5.03 12.96 1.94
CA LEU A 32 -4.67 12.71 3.34
C LEU A 32 -3.21 12.26 3.51
N PHE A 33 -2.63 11.68 2.46
CA PHE A 33 -1.22 11.32 2.36
C PHE A 33 -0.78 11.34 0.90
N ARG A 34 0.52 11.31 0.69
CA ARG A 34 1.11 11.21 -0.64
C ARG A 34 2.03 10.00 -0.72
N ASP A 35 1.78 9.17 -1.72
CA ASP A 35 2.58 7.98 -2.02
C ASP A 35 3.05 8.04 -3.47
N PRO A 36 4.25 8.59 -3.72
CA PRO A 36 4.76 8.78 -5.07
C PRO A 36 5.11 7.48 -5.80
N LEU A 37 5.22 6.37 -5.08
CA LEU A 37 5.53 5.06 -5.65
C LEU A 37 4.30 4.22 -5.98
N ALA A 38 3.14 4.57 -5.42
CA ALA A 38 1.94 3.73 -5.45
C ALA A 38 1.46 3.44 -6.87
N GLU A 39 1.46 4.42 -7.78
CA GLU A 39 1.00 4.22 -9.15
C GLU A 39 1.90 3.26 -9.92
N ARG A 40 3.21 3.40 -9.78
CA ARG A 40 4.19 2.50 -10.39
C ARG A 40 4.01 1.06 -9.86
N LEU A 41 3.83 0.90 -8.57
CA LEU A 41 3.63 -0.41 -7.93
C LEU A 41 2.29 -1.05 -8.31
N ALA A 42 1.23 -0.27 -8.44
CA ALA A 42 -0.06 -0.77 -8.90
C ALA A 42 0.02 -1.32 -10.34
N GLY A 43 0.66 -0.58 -11.21
CA GLY A 43 0.85 -0.94 -12.62
C GLY A 43 -0.46 -1.18 -13.37
N ALA A 44 -0.35 -1.78 -14.54
CA ALA A 44 -1.51 -2.15 -15.36
C ALA A 44 -2.40 -3.19 -14.67
N GLN A 45 -1.81 -4.11 -13.92
CA GLN A 45 -2.52 -5.16 -13.19
C GLN A 45 -3.44 -4.59 -12.11
N GLY A 46 -2.95 -3.65 -11.29
CA GLY A 46 -3.77 -2.98 -10.28
C GLY A 46 -4.96 -2.24 -10.88
N ARG A 47 -4.75 -1.53 -11.99
CA ARG A 47 -5.82 -0.85 -12.73
C ARG A 47 -6.86 -1.83 -13.28
N ALA A 48 -6.42 -2.95 -13.84
CA ALA A 48 -7.31 -3.98 -14.36
C ALA A 48 -8.17 -4.62 -13.26
N ILE A 49 -7.60 -4.88 -12.09
CA ILE A 49 -8.31 -5.43 -10.93
C ILE A 49 -9.42 -4.48 -10.48
N VAL A 50 -9.11 -3.20 -10.30
CA VAL A 50 -10.10 -2.21 -9.85
C VAL A 50 -11.20 -2.03 -10.89
N ALA A 51 -10.87 -2.01 -12.18
CA ALA A 51 -11.85 -1.86 -13.25
C ALA A 51 -12.88 -3.00 -13.27
N LYS A 52 -12.46 -4.21 -12.91
CA LYS A 52 -13.32 -5.41 -12.84
C LYS A 52 -14.02 -5.58 -11.49
N SER A 53 -13.61 -4.83 -10.48
CA SER A 53 -14.19 -4.92 -9.13
C SER A 53 -15.61 -4.34 -9.10
N PRO A 54 -16.51 -4.85 -8.22
CA PRO A 54 -17.83 -4.27 -8.01
C PRO A 54 -17.75 -2.78 -7.68
N VAL A 55 -18.72 -1.99 -8.14
CA VAL A 55 -18.77 -0.54 -7.89
C VAL A 55 -18.72 -0.21 -6.39
N SER A 56 -19.35 -1.03 -5.55
CA SER A 56 -19.33 -0.87 -4.10
C SER A 56 -17.95 -0.97 -3.46
N SER A 57 -17.02 -1.70 -4.10
CA SER A 57 -15.64 -1.86 -3.61
C SER A 57 -14.65 -0.87 -4.22
N ARG A 58 -15.07 -0.06 -5.18
CA ARG A 58 -14.19 0.89 -5.88
C ARG A 58 -13.89 2.15 -5.08
N ASN A 59 -14.62 2.41 -4.03
CA ASN A 59 -14.44 3.61 -3.23
C ASN A 59 -13.12 3.60 -2.43
N GLY A 60 -12.72 2.46 -1.88
CA GLY A 60 -11.43 2.30 -1.19
C GLY A 60 -11.22 3.19 0.04
N TRP A 61 -12.21 3.96 0.48
CA TRP A 61 -12.09 4.94 1.58
C TRP A 61 -11.56 4.33 2.89
N TRP A 62 -11.96 3.10 3.18
CA TRP A 62 -11.52 2.38 4.37
C TRP A 62 -10.01 2.08 4.33
N LEU A 63 -9.47 1.79 3.14
CA LEU A 63 -8.05 1.59 2.95
C LEU A 63 -7.27 2.90 3.12
N ILE A 64 -7.81 4.00 2.60
CA ILE A 64 -7.24 5.34 2.71
C ILE A 64 -7.21 5.76 4.18
N ALA A 65 -8.33 5.61 4.89
CA ALA A 65 -8.42 5.90 6.32
C ALA A 65 -7.44 5.03 7.14
N ARG A 66 -7.38 3.73 6.87
CA ARG A 66 -6.44 2.81 7.50
C ARG A 66 -4.98 3.23 7.26
N THR A 67 -4.65 3.59 6.04
CA THR A 67 -3.30 4.04 5.69
C THR A 67 -2.91 5.27 6.51
N LYS A 68 -3.79 6.28 6.56
CA LYS A 68 -3.56 7.51 7.31
C LYS A 68 -3.43 7.26 8.81
N ILE A 69 -4.31 6.46 9.39
CA ILE A 69 -4.28 6.13 10.82
C ILE A 69 -2.96 5.42 11.19
N ILE A 70 -2.50 4.48 10.38
CA ILE A 70 -1.24 3.78 10.62
C ILE A 70 -0.04 4.73 10.46
N ASP A 71 -0.05 5.59 9.45
CA ASP A 71 0.99 6.60 9.26
C ASP A 71 1.12 7.49 10.50
N ASP A 72 0.00 7.98 11.01
CA ASP A 72 -0.03 8.84 12.20
C ASP A 72 0.42 8.08 13.46
N ALA A 73 0.03 6.81 13.61
CA ALA A 73 0.44 5.97 14.72
C ALA A 73 1.96 5.75 14.74
N ILE A 74 2.55 5.47 13.57
CA ILE A 74 4.01 5.29 13.42
C ILE A 74 4.73 6.61 13.74
N THR A 75 4.29 7.70 13.14
CA THR A 75 4.87 9.03 13.38
C THR A 75 4.81 9.41 14.86
N GLY A 76 3.67 9.16 15.51
CA GLY A 76 3.50 9.38 16.94
C GLY A 76 4.40 8.49 17.80
N ALA A 77 4.59 7.24 17.44
CA ALA A 77 5.49 6.31 18.13
C ALA A 77 6.96 6.75 18.01
N ILE A 78 7.38 7.20 16.83
CA ILE A 78 8.73 7.76 16.62
C ILE A 78 8.95 8.98 17.49
N ALA A 79 7.99 9.89 17.58
CA ALA A 79 8.07 11.07 18.43
C ALA A 79 8.21 10.72 19.92
N LYS A 80 7.75 9.53 20.33
CA LYS A 80 7.88 8.99 21.70
C LYS A 80 9.14 8.14 21.92
N GLY A 81 10.03 8.08 20.94
CA GLY A 81 11.32 7.39 21.07
C GLY A 81 11.35 5.97 20.48
N CYS A 82 10.33 5.54 19.74
CA CYS A 82 10.39 4.29 18.99
C CYS A 82 11.47 4.40 17.91
N ASP A 83 12.36 3.43 17.82
CA ASP A 83 13.51 3.43 16.92
C ASP A 83 13.44 2.36 15.82
N ARG A 84 12.38 1.55 15.80
CA ARG A 84 12.23 0.46 14.82
C ARG A 84 10.79 0.09 14.54
N VAL A 85 10.57 -0.48 13.36
CA VAL A 85 9.32 -1.11 12.93
C VAL A 85 9.62 -2.52 12.43
N LEU A 86 8.78 -3.47 12.81
CA LEU A 86 8.67 -4.78 12.18
C LEU A 86 7.33 -4.84 11.45
N ASN A 87 7.39 -4.88 10.13
CA ASN A 87 6.21 -4.93 9.26
C ASN A 87 6.06 -6.34 8.68
N LEU A 88 5.12 -7.11 9.23
CA LEU A 88 4.82 -8.47 8.77
C LEU A 88 3.76 -8.43 7.67
N ALA A 89 3.95 -9.26 6.64
CA ALA A 89 3.12 -9.24 5.44
C ALA A 89 3.09 -7.84 4.80
N ALA A 90 4.27 -7.28 4.58
CA ALA A 90 4.47 -5.89 4.18
C ALA A 90 3.90 -5.58 2.79
N GLY A 91 3.81 -6.57 1.91
CA GLY A 91 3.31 -6.38 0.54
C GLY A 91 4.09 -5.29 -0.20
N LEU A 92 3.35 -4.39 -0.81
CA LEU A 92 3.90 -3.22 -1.51
C LEU A 92 3.78 -1.93 -0.66
N ASP A 93 3.94 -2.05 0.65
CA ASP A 93 3.97 -0.92 1.57
C ASP A 93 5.15 0.00 1.26
N THR A 94 4.89 1.28 1.13
CA THR A 94 5.89 2.30 0.74
C THR A 94 6.31 3.19 1.91
N ARG A 95 5.81 2.93 3.12
CA ARG A 95 6.12 3.77 4.29
C ARG A 95 7.61 3.97 4.54
N PRO A 96 8.48 2.95 4.40
CA PRO A 96 9.90 3.17 4.62
C PRO A 96 10.54 4.17 3.65
N TYR A 97 9.90 4.41 2.52
CA TYR A 97 10.41 5.32 1.49
C TYR A 97 9.73 6.70 1.48
N ARG A 98 8.55 6.83 2.08
CA ARG A 98 7.76 8.07 2.04
C ARG A 98 7.57 8.76 3.38
N LEU A 99 7.64 8.03 4.49
CA LEU A 99 7.58 8.64 5.81
C LEU A 99 8.92 9.28 6.18
N HIS A 100 8.84 10.34 6.96
CA HIS A 100 10.04 10.98 7.50
C HIS A 100 10.57 10.15 8.67
N LEU A 101 11.56 9.32 8.40
CA LEU A 101 12.19 8.44 9.39
C LEU A 101 13.54 9.00 9.84
N PRO A 102 13.91 8.90 11.14
CA PRO A 102 15.25 9.20 11.60
C PRO A 102 16.32 8.40 10.86
N ALA A 103 17.54 8.92 10.74
CA ALA A 103 18.61 8.30 9.96
C ALA A 103 19.02 6.91 10.50
N ASP A 104 18.90 6.69 11.78
CA ASP A 104 19.20 5.43 12.47
C ASP A 104 17.98 4.54 12.72
N PHE A 105 16.82 4.91 12.16
CA PHE A 105 15.58 4.15 12.30
C PHE A 105 15.66 2.82 11.56
N LEU A 106 15.34 1.73 12.24
CA LEU A 106 15.36 0.39 11.66
C LEU A 106 13.97 -0.01 11.18
N TRP A 107 13.82 -0.18 9.87
CA TRP A 107 12.61 -0.71 9.25
C TRP A 107 12.87 -2.12 8.74
N ILE A 108 12.15 -3.10 9.28
CA ILE A 108 12.26 -4.53 8.92
C ILE A 108 10.96 -4.96 8.29
N GLU A 109 11.03 -5.55 7.10
CA GLU A 109 9.88 -6.13 6.42
C GLU A 109 10.04 -7.63 6.25
N ALA A 110 8.92 -8.34 6.39
CA ALA A 110 8.83 -9.76 6.11
C ALA A 110 7.61 -10.03 5.24
N ASP A 111 7.83 -10.75 4.15
CA ASP A 111 6.77 -11.20 3.24
C ASP A 111 7.25 -12.40 2.41
N LEU A 112 6.40 -12.89 1.53
CA LEU A 112 6.74 -13.93 0.58
C LEU A 112 7.89 -13.47 -0.34
N PRO A 113 8.83 -14.36 -0.70
CA PRO A 113 10.01 -13.99 -1.49
C PRO A 113 9.68 -13.27 -2.80
N GLN A 114 8.60 -13.66 -3.47
CA GLN A 114 8.17 -13.03 -4.72
C GLN A 114 7.72 -11.57 -4.54
N LEU A 115 7.04 -11.25 -3.45
CA LEU A 115 6.61 -9.88 -3.15
C LEU A 115 7.80 -8.99 -2.80
N ILE A 116 8.75 -9.51 -2.06
CA ILE A 116 10.00 -8.80 -1.75
C ILE A 116 10.78 -8.53 -3.04
N ALA A 117 10.89 -9.52 -3.93
CA ALA A 117 11.58 -9.37 -5.21
C ALA A 117 10.90 -8.30 -6.10
N GLU A 118 9.58 -8.28 -6.19
CA GLU A 118 8.82 -7.26 -6.94
C GLU A 118 9.04 -5.85 -6.38
N LYS A 119 9.10 -5.71 -5.07
CA LYS A 119 9.25 -4.42 -4.39
C LYS A 119 10.64 -3.82 -4.55
N THR A 120 11.67 -4.65 -4.71
CA THR A 120 13.08 -4.23 -4.78
C THR A 120 13.59 -3.98 -6.20
N GLN A 121 12.74 -4.16 -7.22
CA GLN A 121 13.04 -3.81 -8.61
C GLN A 121 12.79 -2.33 -8.89
#